data_b60559f3a7ae9b1530716c466af2d86d
#
_entry.id   b60559f3a7ae9b1530716c466af2d86d
#
_cell.length_a   1.000
_cell.length_b   1.000
_cell.length_c   1.000
_cell.angle_alpha   90.00
_cell.angle_beta   90.00
_cell.angle_gamma   90.00
#
_symmetry.space_group_name_H-M   'P 1'
#
loop_
_entity.id
_entity.type
_entity.pdbx_description
1 polymer ?
#
loop_
_entity_poly.entity_id
_entity_poly.type
_entity_poly.pdbx_seq_one_letter_code
_entity_poly.pdbx_strand_id
1 'polypeptide(L)'
;MSLPSSCKSTATNQHSTTPSLTEGEIVAGITYYHNRSLTAEQYCTLLEETSLGERRPLAERERIAAMLEHADVLISAWQGERLVGVARSVTDFFYCCYLADLAVSERVQACGIGRELIRQTFHCLQPGCKVILLAAPQAVDYYPKIGFTRHNSAWLMEDVSALR
;
A
#
# COMPACT_ATOMS: atom_id res chain seq x y z
N MET A 1 10.87 54.74 33.99
CA MET A 1 11.80 53.90 33.20
C MET A 1 10.96 53.00 32.35
N SER A 2 11.05 53.20 31.06
CA SER A 2 10.13 52.68 30.04
C SER A 2 10.48 51.26 29.66
N LEU A 3 9.43 50.42 29.51
CA LEU A 3 9.52 49.10 28.91
C LEU A 3 9.49 49.26 27.36
N PRO A 4 10.28 48.52 26.61
CA PRO A 4 10.13 48.46 25.15
C PRO A 4 9.15 47.38 24.72
N SER A 5 8.44 47.76 23.74
CA SER A 5 7.35 47.22 22.93
C SER A 5 7.66 45.89 22.23
N SER A 6 6.66 44.99 22.25
CA SER A 6 6.10 44.22 21.15
C SER A 6 7.05 43.68 20.05
N CYS A 7 7.27 42.37 20.05
CA CYS A 7 7.63 41.63 18.86
C CYS A 7 6.39 40.82 18.41
N LYS A 8 5.73 41.27 17.34
CA LYS A 8 4.66 40.54 16.66
C LYS A 8 5.32 39.48 15.77
N SER A 9 5.20 38.21 16.15
CA SER A 9 5.52 37.10 15.28
C SER A 9 4.35 36.87 14.33
N THR A 10 4.56 37.18 13.07
CA THR A 10 3.67 36.80 11.96
C THR A 10 3.86 35.31 11.71
N ALA A 11 2.92 34.50 12.15
CA ALA A 11 2.81 33.11 11.78
C ALA A 11 2.40 33.03 10.30
N THR A 12 3.34 32.69 9.44
CA THR A 12 3.10 32.36 8.03
C THR A 12 2.40 30.99 8.01
N ASN A 13 1.12 31.04 7.70
CA ASN A 13 0.27 29.88 7.49
C ASN A 13 0.73 29.16 6.20
N GLN A 14 1.58 28.16 6.31
CA GLN A 14 1.90 27.28 5.18
C GLN A 14 0.72 26.34 5.00
N HIS A 15 -0.05 26.60 3.97
CA HIS A 15 -1.06 25.69 3.47
C HIS A 15 -0.40 24.36 3.13
N SER A 16 -0.71 23.32 3.89
CA SER A 16 -0.46 21.94 3.52
C SER A 16 -1.31 21.65 2.28
N THR A 17 -0.69 21.66 1.13
CA THR A 17 -1.31 21.20 -0.10
C THR A 17 -1.44 19.68 -0.01
N THR A 18 -2.61 19.21 0.37
CA THR A 18 -3.00 17.81 0.19
C THR A 18 -2.93 17.52 -1.31
N PRO A 19 -2.18 16.51 -1.77
CA PRO A 19 -2.16 16.19 -3.20
C PRO A 19 -3.57 15.77 -3.62
N SER A 20 -4.10 16.48 -4.62
CA SER A 20 -5.36 16.17 -5.27
C SER A 20 -5.29 14.77 -5.87
N LEU A 21 -6.14 13.89 -5.38
CA LEU A 21 -6.34 12.53 -5.88
C LEU A 21 -6.95 12.62 -7.28
N THR A 22 -6.34 11.99 -8.30
CA THR A 22 -6.97 11.47 -9.53
C THR A 22 -6.27 11.74 -10.86
N GLU A 23 -4.96 11.94 -10.94
CA GLU A 23 -4.30 11.75 -12.22
C GLU A 23 -3.49 10.45 -12.19
N GLY A 24 -3.89 9.48 -13.03
CA GLY A 24 -3.18 8.21 -13.14
C GLY A 24 -1.84 8.39 -13.85
N GLU A 25 -0.75 8.00 -13.22
CA GLU A 25 0.56 7.92 -13.88
C GLU A 25 0.56 6.75 -14.86
N ILE A 26 0.86 6.99 -16.15
CA ILE A 26 0.88 5.96 -17.19
C ILE A 26 2.32 5.49 -17.40
N VAL A 27 2.57 4.21 -17.14
CA VAL A 27 3.85 3.54 -17.40
C VAL A 27 3.61 2.29 -18.27
N ALA A 28 4.18 2.25 -19.46
CA ALA A 28 4.07 1.12 -20.40
C ALA A 28 2.62 0.64 -20.66
N GLY A 29 1.66 1.57 -20.78
CA GLY A 29 0.24 1.25 -21.01
C GLY A 29 -0.54 0.81 -19.76
N ILE A 30 0.07 0.93 -18.59
CA ILE A 30 -0.56 0.70 -17.28
C ILE A 30 -0.78 2.05 -16.61
N THR A 31 -2.00 2.29 -16.12
CA THR A 31 -2.35 3.48 -15.35
C THR A 31 -2.40 3.13 -13.87
N TYR A 32 -1.73 3.91 -13.04
CA TYR A 32 -1.69 3.73 -11.59
C TYR A 32 -2.55 4.77 -10.90
N TYR A 33 -3.31 4.34 -9.89
CA TYR A 33 -4.13 5.24 -9.08
C TYR A 33 -3.83 5.05 -7.61
N HIS A 34 -3.84 6.16 -6.91
CA HIS A 34 -3.71 6.23 -5.46
C HIS A 34 -5.10 6.36 -4.82
N ASN A 35 -5.42 5.48 -3.87
CA ASN A 35 -6.68 5.44 -3.13
C ASN A 35 -7.95 5.51 -4.00
N ARG A 36 -7.87 5.02 -5.24
CA ARG A 36 -9.06 4.81 -6.05
C ARG A 36 -9.88 3.69 -5.42
N SER A 37 -11.17 3.95 -5.17
CA SER A 37 -12.08 2.94 -4.63
C SER A 37 -12.13 1.70 -5.52
N LEU A 38 -11.99 0.54 -4.89
CA LEU A 38 -12.15 -0.77 -5.50
C LEU A 38 -13.37 -1.46 -4.91
N THR A 39 -14.14 -2.15 -5.74
CA THR A 39 -15.15 -3.07 -5.22
C THR A 39 -14.50 -4.37 -4.74
N ALA A 40 -15.14 -5.03 -3.78
CA ALA A 40 -14.69 -6.35 -3.33
C ALA A 40 -14.62 -7.36 -4.49
N GLU A 41 -15.51 -7.23 -5.49
CA GLU A 41 -15.52 -8.08 -6.67
C GLU A 41 -14.28 -7.86 -7.55
N GLN A 42 -13.95 -6.61 -7.89
CA GLN A 42 -12.74 -6.27 -8.66
C GLN A 42 -11.48 -6.80 -7.98
N TYR A 43 -11.41 -6.60 -6.67
CA TYR A 43 -10.27 -7.05 -5.88
C TYR A 43 -10.16 -8.58 -5.85
N CYS A 44 -11.26 -9.29 -5.60
CA CYS A 44 -11.27 -10.76 -5.60
C CYS A 44 -10.92 -11.33 -6.97
N THR A 45 -11.48 -10.78 -8.05
CA THR A 45 -11.17 -11.20 -9.42
C THR A 45 -9.67 -11.09 -9.72
N LEU A 46 -9.03 -9.99 -9.29
CA LEU A 46 -7.57 -9.88 -9.41
C LEU A 46 -6.85 -10.94 -8.58
N LEU A 47 -7.25 -11.14 -7.32
CA LEU A 47 -6.55 -12.09 -6.43
C LEU A 47 -6.70 -13.55 -6.88
N GLU A 48 -7.83 -13.92 -7.49
CA GLU A 48 -8.06 -15.24 -8.09
C GLU A 48 -7.08 -15.54 -9.24
N GLU A 49 -6.51 -14.52 -9.86
CA GLU A 49 -5.46 -14.62 -10.88
C GLU A 49 -4.03 -14.64 -10.30
N THR A 50 -3.89 -14.82 -8.99
CA THR A 50 -2.60 -14.75 -8.30
C THR A 50 -2.50 -15.80 -7.20
N SER A 51 -1.29 -16.21 -6.84
CA SER A 51 -1.05 -17.09 -5.70
C SER A 51 -1.47 -16.48 -4.34
N LEU A 52 -1.75 -15.18 -4.29
CA LEU A 52 -2.21 -14.52 -3.07
C LEU A 52 -3.68 -14.86 -2.77
N GLY A 53 -4.49 -15.21 -3.78
CA GLY A 53 -5.90 -15.55 -3.63
C GLY A 53 -6.15 -16.68 -2.65
N GLU A 54 -5.33 -17.74 -2.68
CA GLU A 54 -5.42 -18.88 -1.76
C GLU A 54 -5.21 -18.51 -0.28
N ARG A 55 -4.64 -17.33 -0.03
CA ARG A 55 -4.27 -16.84 1.30
C ARG A 55 -5.16 -15.67 1.77
N ARG A 56 -6.25 -15.44 1.08
CA ARG A 56 -7.20 -14.36 1.42
C ARG A 56 -8.61 -14.92 1.51
N PRO A 57 -9.45 -14.35 2.37
CA PRO A 57 -10.82 -14.84 2.60
C PRO A 57 -11.76 -14.40 1.45
N LEU A 58 -11.49 -14.85 0.22
CA LEU A 58 -12.21 -14.39 -0.97
C LEU A 58 -13.70 -14.72 -0.94
N ALA A 59 -14.11 -15.76 -0.19
CA ALA A 59 -15.51 -16.11 0.00
C ALA A 59 -16.26 -15.11 0.92
N GLU A 60 -15.53 -14.36 1.75
CA GLU A 60 -16.09 -13.41 2.73
C GLU A 60 -16.08 -11.99 2.14
N ARG A 61 -17.02 -11.70 1.22
CA ARG A 61 -17.05 -10.41 0.48
C ARG A 61 -17.12 -9.18 1.38
N GLU A 62 -17.86 -9.26 2.48
CA GLU A 62 -17.96 -8.17 3.47
C GLU A 62 -16.62 -7.92 4.15
N ARG A 63 -15.88 -8.98 4.49
CA ARG A 63 -14.54 -8.88 5.07
C ARG A 63 -13.56 -8.25 4.09
N ILE A 64 -13.60 -8.64 2.81
CA ILE A 64 -12.80 -8.01 1.76
C ILE A 64 -13.15 -6.54 1.61
N ALA A 65 -14.42 -6.17 1.61
CA ALA A 65 -14.85 -4.77 1.53
C ALA A 65 -14.31 -3.95 2.71
N ALA A 66 -14.40 -4.48 3.94
CA ALA A 66 -13.85 -3.85 5.13
C ALA A 66 -12.30 -3.72 5.05
N MET A 67 -11.59 -4.74 4.54
CA MET A 67 -10.15 -4.66 4.33
C MET A 67 -9.75 -3.53 3.36
N LEU A 68 -10.55 -3.29 2.31
CA LEU A 68 -10.33 -2.20 1.36
C LEU A 68 -10.66 -0.83 1.96
N GLU A 69 -11.76 -0.73 2.70
CA GLU A 69 -12.21 0.50 3.37
C GLU A 69 -11.21 1.00 4.41
N HIS A 70 -10.60 0.07 5.16
CA HIS A 70 -9.65 0.37 6.23
C HIS A 70 -8.18 0.32 5.78
N ALA A 71 -7.92 0.35 4.47
CA ALA A 71 -6.57 0.52 3.96
C ALA A 71 -6.17 2.00 4.00
N ASP A 72 -5.02 2.32 4.61
CA ASP A 72 -4.50 3.69 4.64
C ASP A 72 -3.88 4.08 3.28
N VAL A 73 -3.24 3.13 2.61
CA VAL A 73 -2.69 3.29 1.26
C VAL A 73 -3.13 2.14 0.38
N LEU A 74 -3.80 2.47 -0.71
CA LEU A 74 -4.24 1.54 -1.73
C LEU A 74 -3.77 2.03 -3.10
N ILE A 75 -2.73 1.37 -3.65
CA ILE A 75 -2.27 1.66 -5.01
C ILE A 75 -2.84 0.60 -5.93
N SER A 76 -3.45 1.00 -7.03
CA SER A 76 -4.03 0.11 -8.03
C SER A 76 -3.44 0.35 -9.41
N ALA A 77 -3.15 -0.73 -10.15
CA ALA A 77 -2.64 -0.72 -11.50
C ALA A 77 -3.70 -1.25 -12.47
N TRP A 78 -3.93 -0.51 -13.56
CA TRP A 78 -5.00 -0.77 -14.50
C TRP A 78 -4.50 -0.83 -15.93
N GLN A 79 -4.97 -1.81 -16.67
CA GLN A 79 -4.82 -1.88 -18.12
C GLN A 79 -6.18 -1.60 -18.76
N GLY A 80 -6.37 -0.35 -19.23
CA GLY A 80 -7.70 0.13 -19.57
C GLY A 80 -8.63 0.11 -18.35
N GLU A 81 -9.73 -0.62 -18.45
CA GLU A 81 -10.71 -0.78 -17.35
C GLU A 81 -10.45 -2.00 -16.46
N ARG A 82 -9.43 -2.79 -16.77
CA ARG A 82 -9.10 -3.99 -16.02
C ARG A 82 -8.10 -3.70 -14.92
N LEU A 83 -8.44 -4.05 -13.67
CA LEU A 83 -7.51 -4.08 -12.56
C LEU A 83 -6.51 -5.22 -12.77
N VAL A 84 -5.21 -4.90 -12.86
CA VAL A 84 -4.14 -5.87 -13.11
C VAL A 84 -3.11 -5.93 -11.99
N GLY A 85 -3.18 -5.03 -11.02
CA GLY A 85 -2.30 -5.06 -9.86
C GLY A 85 -2.80 -4.20 -8.72
N VAL A 86 -2.39 -4.55 -7.50
CA VAL A 86 -2.74 -3.82 -6.29
C VAL A 86 -1.63 -3.94 -5.24
N ALA A 87 -1.39 -2.83 -4.53
CA ALA A 87 -0.67 -2.80 -3.24
C ALA A 87 -1.60 -2.20 -2.20
N ARG A 88 -1.89 -2.94 -1.12
CA ARG A 88 -2.74 -2.50 -0.02
C ARG A 88 -1.92 -2.47 1.27
N SER A 89 -1.93 -1.33 1.95
CA SER A 89 -1.11 -1.11 3.15
C SER A 89 -1.90 -0.50 4.30
N VAL A 90 -1.44 -0.78 5.52
CA VAL A 90 -1.87 -0.15 6.76
C VAL A 90 -0.65 0.54 7.36
N THR A 91 -0.76 1.82 7.75
CA THR A 91 0.41 2.63 8.11
C THR A 91 0.06 3.81 9.00
N ASP A 92 1.03 4.25 9.82
CA ASP A 92 1.03 5.55 10.48
C ASP A 92 1.67 6.65 9.60
N PHE A 93 2.12 6.32 8.41
CA PHE A 93 2.84 7.16 7.44
C PHE A 93 4.24 7.63 7.85
N PHE A 94 4.61 7.55 9.11
CA PHE A 94 5.83 8.15 9.67
C PHE A 94 6.88 7.14 10.10
N TYR A 95 6.46 6.02 10.69
CA TYR A 95 7.37 5.05 11.28
C TYR A 95 7.32 3.69 10.60
N CYS A 96 6.11 3.16 10.38
CA CYS A 96 5.94 1.85 9.77
C CYS A 96 4.75 1.79 8.81
N CYS A 97 4.92 0.97 7.78
CA CYS A 97 3.91 0.64 6.80
C CYS A 97 3.90 -0.88 6.61
N TYR A 98 2.80 -1.53 6.96
CA TYR A 98 2.60 -2.94 6.68
C TYR A 98 1.97 -3.08 5.30
N LEU A 99 2.77 -3.52 4.32
CA LEU A 99 2.30 -3.90 2.99
C LEU A 99 1.62 -5.27 3.10
N ALA A 100 0.32 -5.23 3.35
CA ALA A 100 -0.48 -6.41 3.62
C ALA A 100 -0.72 -7.26 2.36
N ASP A 101 -0.96 -6.61 1.21
CA ASP A 101 -1.16 -7.27 -0.07
C ASP A 101 -0.33 -6.62 -1.15
N LEU A 102 0.35 -7.43 -1.95
CA LEU A 102 0.97 -7.08 -3.21
C LEU A 102 0.61 -8.15 -4.21
N ALA A 103 -0.24 -7.82 -5.17
CA ALA A 103 -0.73 -8.74 -6.18
C ALA A 103 -0.59 -8.14 -7.57
N VAL A 104 -0.17 -8.95 -8.53
CA VAL A 104 -0.13 -8.61 -9.96
C VAL A 104 -0.64 -9.81 -10.75
N SER A 105 -1.63 -9.59 -11.60
CA SER A 105 -2.19 -10.63 -12.48
C SER A 105 -1.08 -11.37 -13.21
N GLU A 106 -1.12 -12.70 -13.22
CA GLU A 106 -0.12 -13.54 -13.89
C GLU A 106 0.03 -13.21 -15.37
N ARG A 107 -1.01 -12.66 -16.00
CA ARG A 107 -1.02 -12.26 -17.41
C ARG A 107 -0.07 -11.12 -17.75
N VAL A 108 0.30 -10.30 -16.76
CA VAL A 108 1.15 -9.10 -16.93
C VAL A 108 2.32 -9.07 -15.96
N GLN A 109 2.68 -10.21 -15.37
CA GLN A 109 3.86 -10.34 -14.53
C GLN A 109 5.16 -10.09 -15.32
N ALA A 110 6.26 -9.88 -14.62
CA ALA A 110 7.58 -9.56 -15.16
C ALA A 110 7.68 -8.23 -15.95
N CYS A 111 6.61 -7.42 -16.01
CA CYS A 111 6.60 -6.09 -16.64
C CYS A 111 6.94 -4.94 -15.66
N GLY A 112 7.43 -5.23 -14.46
CA GLY A 112 7.81 -4.22 -13.46
C GLY A 112 6.65 -3.64 -12.62
N ILE A 113 5.39 -4.06 -12.87
CA ILE A 113 4.18 -3.53 -12.19
C ILE A 113 4.30 -3.66 -10.66
N GLY A 114 4.73 -4.81 -10.13
CA GLY A 114 4.88 -5.01 -8.69
C GLY A 114 5.90 -4.06 -8.06
N ARG A 115 7.01 -3.77 -8.75
CA ARG A 115 8.02 -2.80 -8.30
C ARG A 115 7.44 -1.39 -8.30
N GLU A 116 6.68 -1.04 -9.32
CA GLU A 116 6.05 0.26 -9.44
C GLU A 116 4.99 0.48 -8.36
N LEU A 117 4.15 -0.51 -8.06
CA LEU A 117 3.19 -0.48 -6.95
C LEU A 117 3.88 -0.19 -5.61
N ILE A 118 5.02 -0.84 -5.35
CA ILE A 118 5.84 -0.58 -4.16
C ILE A 118 6.40 0.84 -4.18
N ARG A 119 6.93 1.32 -5.32
CA ARG A 119 7.46 2.68 -5.46
C ARG A 119 6.37 3.72 -5.15
N GLN A 120 5.17 3.55 -5.70
CA GLN A 120 4.02 4.41 -5.44
C GLN A 120 3.61 4.37 -3.96
N THR A 121 3.66 3.19 -3.31
CA THR A 121 3.41 3.07 -1.87
C THR A 121 4.42 3.92 -1.08
N PHE A 122 5.73 3.82 -1.40
CA PHE A 122 6.75 4.64 -0.73
C PHE A 122 6.54 6.15 -0.92
N HIS A 123 6.02 6.59 -2.05
CA HIS A 123 5.73 8.01 -2.29
C HIS A 123 4.64 8.57 -1.37
N CYS A 124 3.81 7.72 -0.78
CA CYS A 124 2.80 8.12 0.19
C CYS A 124 3.36 8.27 1.61
N LEU A 125 4.58 7.79 1.85
CA LEU A 125 5.15 7.70 3.19
C LEU A 125 6.15 8.84 3.43
N GLN A 126 6.29 9.23 4.71
CA GLN A 126 7.30 10.20 5.11
C GLN A 126 8.71 9.59 5.13
N PRO A 127 9.76 10.41 4.93
CA PRO A 127 11.14 9.94 5.02
C PRO A 127 11.41 9.20 6.33
N GLY A 128 12.02 8.01 6.24
CA GLY A 128 12.33 7.16 7.40
C GLY A 128 11.26 6.14 7.77
N CYS A 129 10.04 6.22 7.20
CA CYS A 129 9.03 5.18 7.33
C CYS A 129 9.51 3.88 6.66
N LYS A 130 9.35 2.76 7.35
CA LYS A 130 9.80 1.45 6.89
C LYS A 130 8.62 0.65 6.35
N VAL A 131 8.77 0.07 5.16
CA VAL A 131 7.80 -0.88 4.63
C VAL A 131 8.16 -2.29 5.08
N ILE A 132 7.20 -2.97 5.70
CA ILE A 132 7.31 -4.33 6.25
C ILE A 132 6.28 -5.19 5.55
N LEU A 133 6.61 -6.44 5.29
CA LEU A 133 5.68 -7.41 4.72
C LEU A 133 5.98 -8.84 5.20
N LEU A 134 4.99 -9.71 5.10
CA LEU A 134 5.13 -11.15 5.25
C LEU A 134 5.00 -11.80 3.87
N ALA A 135 6.13 -12.28 3.34
CA ALA A 135 6.17 -12.88 2.01
C ALA A 135 5.39 -14.21 1.95
N ALA A 136 4.64 -14.41 0.86
CA ALA A 136 4.16 -15.74 0.52
C ALA A 136 5.36 -16.66 0.22
N PRO A 137 5.29 -17.97 0.50
CA PRO A 137 6.41 -18.89 0.26
C PRO A 137 6.93 -18.82 -1.19
N GLN A 138 6.04 -18.67 -2.17
CA GLN A 138 6.38 -18.56 -3.59
C GLN A 138 7.06 -17.23 -3.96
N ALA A 139 6.91 -16.19 -3.13
CA ALA A 139 7.45 -14.85 -3.38
C ALA A 139 8.70 -14.52 -2.54
N VAL A 140 9.19 -15.43 -1.71
CA VAL A 140 10.33 -15.17 -0.81
C VAL A 140 11.55 -14.69 -1.57
N ASP A 141 11.83 -15.27 -2.74
CA ASP A 141 13.01 -14.94 -3.55
C ASP A 141 12.84 -13.69 -4.41
N TYR A 142 11.64 -13.13 -4.47
CA TYR A 142 11.37 -11.90 -5.21
C TYR A 142 11.88 -10.66 -4.47
N TYR A 143 11.61 -10.56 -3.18
CA TYR A 143 11.87 -9.35 -2.41
C TYR A 143 13.35 -8.97 -2.29
N PRO A 144 14.31 -9.88 -2.07
CA PRO A 144 15.74 -9.54 -2.10
C PRO A 144 16.18 -8.94 -3.43
N LYS A 145 15.62 -9.39 -4.56
CA LYS A 145 15.96 -8.92 -5.91
C LYS A 145 15.51 -7.47 -6.16
N ILE A 146 14.56 -6.98 -5.37
CA ILE A 146 14.04 -5.61 -5.48
C ILE A 146 14.47 -4.72 -4.31
N GLY A 147 15.40 -5.18 -3.45
CA GLY A 147 16.05 -4.38 -2.43
C GLY A 147 15.51 -4.53 -1.01
N PHE A 148 14.59 -5.48 -0.76
CA PHE A 148 14.18 -5.77 0.62
C PHE A 148 15.22 -6.61 1.35
N THR A 149 15.45 -6.29 2.61
CA THR A 149 16.29 -7.08 3.53
C THR A 149 15.41 -7.99 4.37
N ARG A 150 15.76 -9.27 4.45
CA ARG A 150 15.05 -10.23 5.30
C ARG A 150 15.23 -9.88 6.78
N HIS A 151 14.13 -9.92 7.52
CA HIS A 151 14.12 -9.75 8.97
C HIS A 151 13.70 -11.05 9.65
N ASN A 152 14.54 -11.55 10.59
CA ASN A 152 14.35 -12.89 11.18
C ASN A 152 13.47 -12.90 12.44
N SER A 153 12.99 -11.74 12.91
CA SER A 153 12.21 -11.63 14.16
C SER A 153 10.74 -11.25 13.92
N ALA A 154 10.14 -11.77 12.85
CA ALA A 154 8.70 -11.67 12.67
C ALA A 154 8.00 -12.71 13.55
N TRP A 155 6.98 -12.27 14.32
CA TRP A 155 6.15 -13.11 15.17
C TRP A 155 4.69 -12.91 14.80
N LEU A 156 3.94 -14.00 14.70
CA LEU A 156 2.52 -13.99 14.35
C LEU A 156 1.74 -14.66 15.49
N MET A 157 0.65 -14.05 15.93
CA MET A 157 -0.34 -14.63 16.83
C MET A 157 -1.69 -14.54 16.12
N GLU A 158 -2.32 -15.67 15.90
CA GLU A 158 -3.61 -15.75 15.20
C GLU A 158 -4.81 -15.68 16.14
N ASP A 159 -4.62 -16.16 17.39
CA ASP A 159 -5.67 -16.21 18.39
C ASP A 159 -5.13 -15.82 19.76
N VAL A 160 -5.86 -14.95 20.46
CA VAL A 160 -5.52 -14.46 21.80
C VAL A 160 -5.52 -15.59 22.85
N SER A 161 -6.24 -16.68 22.61
CA SER A 161 -6.23 -17.85 23.52
C SER A 161 -4.86 -18.53 23.61
N ALA A 162 -3.97 -18.28 22.65
CA ALA A 162 -2.58 -18.76 22.67
C ALA A 162 -1.67 -17.94 23.60
N LEU A 163 -2.13 -16.78 24.11
CA LEU A 163 -1.38 -15.94 25.04
C LEU A 163 -1.23 -16.65 26.39
N ARG A 164 -0.01 -16.75 26.89
CA ARG A 164 0.34 -17.41 28.17
C ARG A 164 0.86 -16.41 29.18
#